data_ffd1c18099a54d86f4c0ffbf9b11dce4
#
_entry.id   ffd1c18099a54d86f4c0ffbf9b11dce4
#
_cell.length_a   1.000
_cell.length_b   1.000
_cell.length_c   1.000
_cell.angle_alpha   90.00
_cell.angle_beta   90.00
_cell.angle_gamma   90.00
#
_symmetry.space_group_name_H-M   'P 1'
#
loop_
_entity.id
_entity.type
_entity.pdbx_description
1 polymer ?
#
loop_
_entity_poly.entity_id
_entity_poly.type
_entity_poly.pdbx_seq_one_letter_code
_entity_poly.pdbx_strand_id
1 'polypeptide(L)'
;MIKNPLVLRRVSSSSLIFRMNKFKKLFSYPIVFFLLTATTFAFEHIESKVNFVEYEPKVIQNNLHKKKPFFLLFSAEWCHWCHIFNEKTLTDEEVYTYLNDNFVSVFIDADINNVAYKQYKAQGVPYTVFLNPDSSIYFKYSGTLYAEQFLEVIRDVNQSIKRGISLNQEEKEVFEYDAPIKFSKKTIVNFREAFIEGVIDNFDQKEYGIGKREKTILPETFNYLFKTTKAKDRSDSIYFISATLKKAIDKIYDPIEGGFFRYAETADWEVPHFEKIANLNAGNVLLLYKVNQVKPDPILKKAADHTLKYLSKTLYDSKIGSFLSFQQADTSYYYLKKHRRENVEQPLVIDKIFTDNLAATLIYLLEVLDIIKNRSLEKKVLSSTDFLADMILNNESLFRYYSIQKKDWYGESGLSDYALLAKLFQQAFTKYRFERYQKAASKVLRISLKQYYDSEKNIFIDPQLDAKDYEYLMGINADFALAIMAESKNNLGKINKMVEPMIGYFSGLEELLEERIWDGKNWDLLERYALFLSAAETYLDFKMNQQN
;
A
#
# COMPACT_ATOMS: atom_id res chain seq x y z
N MET A 1 -54.90 -6.54 -4.71
CA MET A 1 -55.73 -7.03 -3.59
C MET A 1 -54.80 -7.84 -2.69
N ILE A 2 -54.50 -7.50 -1.53
CA ILE A 2 -55.04 -6.98 -0.28
C ILE A 2 -53.83 -6.40 0.48
N LYS A 3 -53.69 -5.17 0.74
CA LYS A 3 -53.96 -4.30 1.90
C LYS A 3 -53.31 -4.75 3.20
N ASN A 4 -52.35 -3.93 3.62
CA ASN A 4 -51.92 -3.43 4.93
C ASN A 4 -52.99 -3.42 6.06
N PRO A 5 -52.70 -3.06 7.35
CA PRO A 5 -51.65 -2.16 7.84
C PRO A 5 -51.11 -2.45 9.29
N LEU A 6 -49.94 -1.83 9.58
CA LEU A 6 -49.47 -1.13 10.80
C LEU A 6 -50.38 -1.08 12.03
N VAL A 7 -49.79 -1.31 13.23
CA VAL A 7 -50.10 -0.60 14.46
C VAL A 7 -48.83 -0.31 15.28
N LEU A 8 -48.50 0.96 15.38
CA LEU A 8 -47.62 1.57 16.38
C LEU A 8 -48.29 1.52 17.76
N ARG A 9 -47.57 1.17 18.80
CA ARG A 9 -47.88 1.60 20.19
C ARG A 9 -46.63 2.14 20.86
N ARG A 10 -46.72 3.47 21.10
CA ARG A 10 -45.94 4.20 22.12
C ARG A 10 -46.36 3.72 23.50
N VAL A 11 -45.42 3.56 24.42
CA VAL A 11 -45.66 3.66 25.85
C VAL A 11 -44.64 4.58 26.47
N SER A 12 -45.18 5.53 27.19
CA SER A 12 -44.55 6.67 27.83
C SER A 12 -43.88 6.32 29.17
N SER A 13 -42.92 7.16 29.48
CA SER A 13 -42.25 7.37 30.76
C SER A 13 -43.14 7.35 32.00
N SER A 14 -42.65 6.77 33.09
CA SER A 14 -42.86 7.32 34.42
C SER A 14 -41.78 6.91 35.42
N SER A 15 -41.27 7.90 36.05
CA SER A 15 -40.42 8.01 37.21
C SER A 15 -40.68 7.06 38.38
N LEU A 16 -39.60 6.56 39.00
CA LEU A 16 -39.64 6.23 40.44
C LEU A 16 -38.32 6.65 41.10
N ILE A 17 -38.43 7.70 41.88
CA ILE A 17 -37.45 8.12 42.88
C ILE A 17 -37.67 7.26 44.11
N PHE A 18 -36.62 6.60 44.59
CA PHE A 18 -36.61 6.07 45.96
C PHE A 18 -35.35 6.53 46.71
N ARG A 19 -35.65 7.32 47.79
CA ARG A 19 -34.72 7.69 48.84
C ARG A 19 -34.26 6.44 49.59
N MET A 20 -32.99 6.38 49.96
CA MET A 20 -32.59 5.79 51.23
C MET A 20 -31.34 6.44 51.79
N ASN A 21 -31.52 6.91 53.03
CA ASN A 21 -30.55 7.51 53.93
C ASN A 21 -29.86 6.45 54.77
N LYS A 22 -28.58 6.72 55.11
CA LYS A 22 -27.85 6.33 56.32
C LYS A 22 -27.47 4.86 56.52
N PHE A 23 -26.18 4.58 56.39
CA PHE A 23 -25.40 4.02 57.51
C PHE A 23 -23.96 4.50 57.40
N LYS A 24 -23.47 5.17 58.47
CA LYS A 24 -22.07 5.52 58.72
C LYS A 24 -21.47 4.46 59.60
N LYS A 25 -20.24 4.13 59.33
CA LYS A 25 -19.08 3.81 60.20
C LYS A 25 -18.43 2.44 60.05
N LEU A 26 -17.13 2.56 59.96
CA LEU A 26 -15.99 1.64 60.25
C LEU A 26 -15.66 0.63 59.14
N PHE A 27 -14.58 0.87 58.43
CA PHE A 27 -13.24 0.31 58.66
C PHE A 27 -12.25 0.97 57.68
N SER A 28 -11.21 1.60 58.24
CA SER A 28 -10.06 2.13 57.51
C SER A 28 -9.05 1.00 57.25
N TYR A 29 -8.95 0.58 55.98
CA TYR A 29 -7.75 0.01 55.37
C TYR A 29 -7.63 0.59 53.98
N PRO A 30 -6.43 1.07 53.55
CA PRO A 30 -6.26 1.49 52.16
C PRO A 30 -6.18 0.25 51.28
N ILE A 31 -7.29 -0.08 50.65
CA ILE A 31 -7.27 -0.95 49.48
C ILE A 31 -6.65 -0.13 48.36
N VAL A 32 -5.36 -0.39 48.10
CA VAL A 32 -4.71 0.00 46.86
C VAL A 32 -5.44 -0.77 45.76
N PHE A 33 -6.39 -0.11 45.14
CA PHE A 33 -6.98 -0.55 43.91
C PHE A 33 -5.89 -0.38 42.85
N PHE A 34 -5.13 -1.44 42.58
CA PHE A 34 -4.42 -1.57 41.34
C PHE A 34 -5.51 -1.60 40.26
N LEU A 35 -5.82 -0.45 39.71
CA LEU A 35 -6.45 -0.35 38.40
C LEU A 35 -5.45 -0.98 37.41
N LEU A 36 -5.58 -2.28 37.19
CA LEU A 36 -5.22 -2.88 35.93
C LEU A 36 -6.10 -2.17 34.91
N THR A 37 -5.58 -1.10 34.35
CA THR A 37 -6.01 -0.66 33.02
C THR A 37 -5.55 -1.78 32.09
N ALA A 38 -6.39 -2.79 31.94
CA ALA A 38 -6.39 -3.57 30.73
C ALA A 38 -6.60 -2.53 29.63
N THR A 39 -5.52 -2.14 28.97
CA THR A 39 -5.62 -1.51 27.66
C THR A 39 -6.22 -2.58 26.77
N THR A 40 -7.55 -2.63 26.73
CA THR A 40 -8.26 -3.25 25.63
C THR A 40 -7.88 -2.39 24.43
N PHE A 41 -6.85 -2.79 23.71
CA PHE A 41 -6.68 -2.41 22.33
C PHE A 41 -7.88 -3.01 21.61
N ALA A 42 -8.95 -2.22 21.53
CA ALA A 42 -10.09 -2.59 20.73
C ALA A 42 -9.58 -2.73 19.29
N PHE A 43 -9.99 -3.81 18.63
CA PHE A 43 -9.97 -3.91 17.18
C PHE A 43 -10.75 -2.71 16.65
N GLU A 44 -10.09 -1.63 16.30
CA GLU A 44 -10.76 -0.37 15.91
C GLU A 44 -11.57 -0.52 14.62
N HIS A 45 -11.46 -1.68 13.93
CA HIS A 45 -11.97 -1.83 12.56
C HIS A 45 -13.00 -2.93 12.35
N ILE A 46 -13.09 -3.92 13.24
CA ILE A 46 -14.00 -5.06 13.03
C ILE A 46 -14.47 -5.59 14.40
N GLU A 47 -15.72 -5.35 14.76
CA GLU A 47 -16.37 -6.17 15.80
C GLU A 47 -16.48 -7.61 15.27
N SER A 48 -15.61 -8.49 15.72
CA SER A 48 -15.61 -9.89 15.31
C SER A 48 -16.03 -10.80 16.46
N LYS A 49 -16.83 -11.83 16.17
CA LYS A 49 -17.15 -12.93 17.09
C LYS A 49 -16.03 -13.98 17.14
N VAL A 50 -15.11 -13.93 16.22
CA VAL A 50 -13.88 -14.74 16.27
C VAL A 50 -12.94 -14.15 17.33
N ASN A 51 -12.42 -14.99 18.21
CA ASN A 51 -11.49 -14.60 19.27
C ASN A 51 -10.09 -14.33 18.70
N PHE A 52 -9.96 -13.25 17.96
CA PHE A 52 -8.69 -12.85 17.38
C PHE A 52 -7.70 -12.38 18.45
N VAL A 53 -6.46 -12.80 18.30
CA VAL A 53 -5.28 -12.20 18.92
C VAL A 53 -4.72 -11.20 17.94
N GLU A 54 -4.40 -10.00 18.39
CA GLU A 54 -3.74 -9.01 17.55
C GLU A 54 -2.30 -9.46 17.23
N TYR A 55 -1.87 -9.19 15.99
CA TYR A 55 -0.54 -9.59 15.56
C TYR A 55 0.55 -8.76 16.25
N GLU A 56 1.49 -9.49 16.85
CA GLU A 56 2.81 -9.00 17.29
C GLU A 56 3.89 -9.93 16.74
N PRO A 57 5.13 -9.50 16.52
CA PRO A 57 6.19 -10.34 15.95
C PRO A 57 6.38 -11.70 16.63
N LYS A 58 6.05 -11.80 17.92
CA LYS A 58 6.16 -13.04 18.71
C LYS A 58 4.83 -13.74 18.96
N VAL A 59 3.72 -13.27 18.38
CA VAL A 59 2.38 -13.81 18.67
C VAL A 59 2.30 -15.31 18.37
N ILE A 60 2.89 -15.76 17.29
CA ILE A 60 2.92 -17.19 16.92
C ILE A 60 3.70 -17.98 17.98
N GLN A 61 4.94 -17.56 18.30
CA GLN A 61 5.80 -18.21 19.29
C GLN A 61 5.13 -18.28 20.66
N ASN A 62 4.52 -17.18 21.10
CA ASN A 62 3.83 -17.08 22.37
C ASN A 62 2.63 -18.05 22.50
N ASN A 63 2.07 -18.48 21.38
CA ASN A 63 0.88 -19.35 21.34
C ASN A 63 1.14 -20.80 20.92
N LEU A 64 2.39 -21.20 20.62
CA LEU A 64 2.77 -22.59 20.27
C LEU A 64 2.40 -23.60 21.36
N HIS A 65 2.39 -23.18 22.64
CA HIS A 65 2.02 -24.03 23.76
C HIS A 65 0.56 -24.55 23.69
N LYS A 66 -0.32 -23.88 22.94
CA LYS A 66 -1.71 -24.28 22.74
C LYS A 66 -1.84 -25.52 21.86
N LYS A 67 -0.81 -25.88 21.09
CA LYS A 67 -0.78 -27.04 20.18
C LYS A 67 -1.96 -27.08 19.20
N LYS A 68 -2.52 -25.92 18.88
CA LYS A 68 -3.57 -25.72 17.88
C LYS A 68 -2.97 -25.18 16.59
N PRO A 69 -3.54 -25.47 15.42
CA PRO A 69 -3.20 -24.76 14.20
C PRO A 69 -3.56 -23.27 14.30
N PHE A 70 -2.92 -22.44 13.47
CA PHE A 70 -3.21 -21.02 13.44
C PHE A 70 -4.06 -20.67 12.21
N PHE A 71 -4.96 -19.71 12.39
CA PHE A 71 -5.68 -19.02 11.34
C PHE A 71 -5.24 -17.55 11.36
N LEU A 72 -4.48 -17.12 10.35
CA LEU A 72 -4.03 -15.74 10.19
C LEU A 72 -4.92 -15.08 9.14
N LEU A 73 -5.51 -13.94 9.51
CA LEU A 73 -6.28 -13.10 8.60
C LEU A 73 -5.59 -11.76 8.40
N PHE A 74 -5.09 -11.54 7.20
CA PHE A 74 -4.64 -10.22 6.77
C PHE A 74 -5.81 -9.41 6.25
N SER A 75 -5.99 -8.24 6.79
CA SER A 75 -7.08 -7.33 6.49
C SER A 75 -6.58 -5.89 6.42
N ALA A 76 -7.40 -4.99 5.88
CA ALA A 76 -7.13 -3.56 5.88
C ALA A 76 -8.44 -2.78 6.07
N GLU A 77 -8.36 -1.64 6.74
CA GLU A 77 -9.53 -0.81 7.07
C GLU A 77 -10.28 -0.30 5.83
N TRP A 78 -9.57 0.01 4.76
CA TRP A 78 -10.12 0.49 3.49
C TRP A 78 -10.70 -0.63 2.60
N CYS A 79 -10.46 -1.90 2.94
CA CYS A 79 -10.71 -3.04 2.08
C CYS A 79 -12.18 -3.48 2.14
N HIS A 80 -12.94 -3.20 1.10
CA HIS A 80 -14.34 -3.59 0.98
C HIS A 80 -14.57 -5.09 1.19
N TRP A 81 -13.79 -5.94 0.52
CA TRP A 81 -13.93 -7.40 0.64
C TRP A 81 -13.57 -7.94 2.02
N CYS A 82 -12.73 -7.23 2.77
CA CYS A 82 -12.44 -7.58 4.15
C CYS A 82 -13.65 -7.33 5.05
N HIS A 83 -14.38 -6.24 4.83
CA HIS A 83 -15.64 -5.96 5.52
C HIS A 83 -16.70 -7.00 5.17
N ILE A 84 -16.87 -7.33 3.88
CA ILE A 84 -17.80 -8.39 3.43
C ILE A 84 -17.44 -9.74 4.07
N PHE A 85 -16.17 -10.13 4.10
CA PHE A 85 -15.72 -11.37 4.71
C PHE A 85 -16.04 -11.41 6.21
N ASN A 86 -15.80 -10.30 6.91
CA ASN A 86 -16.16 -10.19 8.32
C ASN A 86 -17.69 -10.28 8.53
N GLU A 87 -18.48 -9.47 7.82
CA GLU A 87 -19.90 -9.33 8.00
C GLU A 87 -20.71 -10.57 7.56
N LYS A 88 -20.27 -11.28 6.54
CA LYS A 88 -21.04 -12.37 5.92
C LYS A 88 -20.51 -13.76 6.25
N THR A 89 -19.24 -13.87 6.69
CA THR A 89 -18.59 -15.15 6.92
C THR A 89 -18.16 -15.31 8.37
N LEU A 90 -17.40 -14.34 8.92
CA LEU A 90 -16.84 -14.48 10.27
C LEU A 90 -17.86 -14.19 11.39
N THR A 91 -19.05 -13.65 11.07
CA THR A 91 -20.17 -13.49 11.99
C THR A 91 -21.11 -14.71 12.01
N ASP A 92 -20.94 -15.65 11.08
CA ASP A 92 -21.71 -16.91 11.07
C ASP A 92 -21.38 -17.75 12.30
N GLU A 93 -22.42 -18.30 12.94
CA GLU A 93 -22.29 -18.97 14.24
C GLU A 93 -21.46 -20.26 14.17
N GLU A 94 -21.62 -21.05 13.12
CA GLU A 94 -20.84 -22.28 12.96
C GLU A 94 -19.37 -21.96 12.65
N VAL A 95 -19.12 -20.91 11.86
CA VAL A 95 -17.77 -20.48 11.49
C VAL A 95 -17.00 -19.98 12.70
N TYR A 96 -17.52 -18.96 13.43
CA TYR A 96 -16.76 -18.42 14.56
C TYR A 96 -16.62 -19.40 15.71
N THR A 97 -17.62 -20.22 15.97
CA THR A 97 -17.53 -21.26 16.99
C THR A 97 -16.44 -22.27 16.63
N TYR A 98 -16.43 -22.74 15.38
CA TYR A 98 -15.42 -23.71 14.95
C TYR A 98 -14.00 -23.14 15.00
N LEU A 99 -13.80 -21.89 14.58
CA LEU A 99 -12.51 -21.20 14.67
C LEU A 99 -12.04 -21.05 16.12
N ASN A 100 -12.90 -20.58 17.01
CA ASN A 100 -12.58 -20.35 18.43
C ASN A 100 -12.20 -21.66 19.14
N ASP A 101 -12.84 -22.76 18.79
CA ASP A 101 -12.58 -24.06 19.41
C ASP A 101 -11.31 -24.73 18.88
N ASN A 102 -10.99 -24.56 17.59
CA ASN A 102 -9.99 -25.38 16.93
C ASN A 102 -8.70 -24.63 16.52
N PHE A 103 -8.73 -23.31 16.41
CA PHE A 103 -7.60 -22.53 15.93
C PHE A 103 -7.12 -21.49 16.95
N VAL A 104 -5.90 -21.03 16.80
CA VAL A 104 -5.43 -19.74 17.31
C VAL A 104 -5.63 -18.74 16.18
N SER A 105 -6.65 -17.89 16.29
CA SER A 105 -6.97 -16.90 15.26
C SER A 105 -6.15 -15.64 15.51
N VAL A 106 -5.42 -15.16 14.49
CA VAL A 106 -4.55 -13.97 14.55
C VAL A 106 -5.04 -12.98 13.51
N PHE A 107 -5.35 -11.76 13.94
CA PHE A 107 -5.69 -10.66 13.05
C PHE A 107 -4.45 -9.85 12.72
N ILE A 108 -4.23 -9.55 11.45
CA ILE A 108 -3.07 -8.82 10.95
C ILE A 108 -3.57 -7.66 10.09
N ASP A 109 -3.45 -6.43 10.61
CA ASP A 109 -3.64 -5.24 9.79
C ASP A 109 -2.46 -5.15 8.81
N ALA A 110 -2.75 -5.31 7.51
CA ALA A 110 -1.75 -5.39 6.44
C ALA A 110 -1.00 -4.06 6.24
N ASP A 111 -1.65 -2.94 6.53
CA ASP A 111 -1.04 -1.62 6.38
C ASP A 111 -0.09 -1.29 7.53
N ILE A 112 -0.40 -1.79 8.73
CA ILE A 112 0.44 -1.60 9.92
C ILE A 112 1.58 -2.63 9.94
N ASN A 113 1.27 -3.89 9.61
CA ASN A 113 2.18 -5.02 9.71
C ASN A 113 2.72 -5.43 8.33
N ASN A 114 3.30 -4.48 7.60
CA ASN A 114 3.82 -4.71 6.25
C ASN A 114 4.93 -5.78 6.19
N VAL A 115 5.69 -5.96 7.26
CA VAL A 115 6.70 -7.03 7.38
C VAL A 115 6.02 -8.40 7.37
N ALA A 116 4.99 -8.60 8.21
CA ALA A 116 4.22 -9.85 8.21
C ALA A 116 3.55 -10.10 6.85
N TYR A 117 2.97 -9.05 6.24
CA TYR A 117 2.37 -9.13 4.91
C TYR A 117 3.36 -9.67 3.87
N LYS A 118 4.61 -9.23 3.91
CA LYS A 118 5.68 -9.70 3.02
C LYS A 118 6.17 -11.11 3.40
N GLN A 119 6.38 -11.36 4.70
CA GLN A 119 6.84 -12.66 5.20
C GLN A 119 5.92 -13.81 4.75
N TYR A 120 4.61 -13.60 4.80
CA TYR A 120 3.63 -14.61 4.35
C TYR A 120 3.34 -14.54 2.84
N LYS A 121 4.00 -13.65 2.10
CA LYS A 121 3.82 -13.43 0.64
C LYS A 121 2.36 -13.20 0.29
N ALA A 122 1.70 -12.33 1.05
CA ALA A 122 0.31 -11.96 0.81
C ALA A 122 0.17 -11.21 -0.53
N GLN A 123 -0.86 -11.56 -1.30
CA GLN A 123 -1.10 -11.05 -2.66
C GLN A 123 -2.41 -10.25 -2.72
N GLY A 124 -2.66 -9.43 -1.74
CA GLY A 124 -3.88 -8.65 -1.58
C GLY A 124 -4.53 -8.89 -0.23
N VAL A 125 -5.67 -8.27 0.00
CA VAL A 125 -6.48 -8.45 1.20
C VAL A 125 -7.96 -8.57 0.80
N PRO A 126 -8.75 -9.42 1.50
CA PRO A 126 -8.34 -10.28 2.61
C PRO A 126 -7.43 -11.42 2.13
N TYR A 127 -6.46 -11.77 2.96
CA TYR A 127 -5.56 -12.89 2.71
C TYR A 127 -5.53 -13.81 3.91
N THR A 128 -5.74 -15.09 3.67
CA THR A 128 -5.83 -16.11 4.71
C THR A 128 -4.62 -17.03 4.67
N VAL A 129 -4.02 -17.27 5.84
CA VAL A 129 -2.93 -18.24 6.02
C VAL A 129 -3.27 -19.18 7.16
N PHE A 130 -3.17 -20.48 6.92
CA PHE A 130 -3.24 -21.51 7.94
C PHE A 130 -1.84 -22.04 8.23
N LEU A 131 -1.46 -22.08 9.52
CA LEU A 131 -0.21 -22.68 9.94
C LEU A 131 -0.45 -23.95 10.72
N ASN A 132 0.50 -24.88 10.61
CA ASN A 132 0.59 -26.02 11.50
C ASN A 132 0.86 -25.57 12.95
N PRO A 133 0.65 -26.44 13.97
CA PRO A 133 0.98 -26.13 15.37
C PRO A 133 2.46 -25.81 15.61
N ASP A 134 3.36 -26.17 14.69
CA ASP A 134 4.80 -25.83 14.72
C ASP A 134 5.14 -24.52 14.00
N SER A 135 4.15 -23.79 13.55
CA SER A 135 4.23 -22.53 12.79
C SER A 135 4.62 -22.66 11.32
N SER A 136 4.82 -23.85 10.78
CA SER A 136 5.02 -24.02 9.34
C SER A 136 3.73 -23.71 8.57
N ILE A 137 3.85 -23.14 7.37
CA ILE A 137 2.68 -22.81 6.54
C ILE A 137 2.05 -24.11 6.04
N TYR A 138 0.75 -24.25 6.30
CA TYR A 138 -0.04 -25.37 5.80
C TYR A 138 -0.75 -25.04 4.50
N PHE A 139 -1.53 -23.94 4.47
CA PHE A 139 -2.32 -23.51 3.31
C PHE A 139 -2.54 -22.00 3.35
N LYS A 140 -2.67 -21.38 2.18
CA LYS A 140 -2.94 -19.95 2.06
C LYS A 140 -3.68 -19.61 0.76
N TYR A 141 -4.52 -18.57 0.81
CA TYR A 141 -5.25 -18.07 -0.36
C TYR A 141 -5.62 -16.60 -0.21
N SER A 142 -5.89 -15.94 -1.34
CA SER A 142 -6.43 -14.57 -1.41
C SER A 142 -7.93 -14.58 -1.65
N GLY A 143 -8.61 -13.57 -1.15
CA GLY A 143 -10.02 -13.31 -1.41
C GLY A 143 -10.95 -13.83 -0.32
N THR A 144 -12.26 -13.65 -0.55
CA THR A 144 -13.34 -14.02 0.37
C THR A 144 -13.94 -15.35 -0.01
N LEU A 145 -14.43 -16.07 1.01
CA LEU A 145 -15.32 -17.22 0.85
C LEU A 145 -16.60 -16.96 1.65
N TYR A 146 -17.75 -17.43 1.17
CA TYR A 146 -18.97 -17.38 1.95
C TYR A 146 -18.95 -18.42 3.09
N ALA A 147 -19.79 -18.22 4.09
CA ALA A 147 -19.76 -18.97 5.35
C ALA A 147 -19.71 -20.50 5.16
N GLU A 148 -20.56 -21.06 4.32
CA GLU A 148 -20.59 -22.50 4.04
C GLU A 148 -19.27 -23.02 3.46
N GLN A 149 -18.76 -22.35 2.44
CA GLN A 149 -17.49 -22.71 1.78
C GLN A 149 -16.29 -22.56 2.74
N PHE A 150 -16.29 -21.48 3.52
CA PHE A 150 -15.22 -21.25 4.47
C PHE A 150 -15.23 -22.26 5.61
N LEU A 151 -16.42 -22.65 6.07
CA LEU A 151 -16.59 -23.70 7.08
C LEU A 151 -16.05 -25.06 6.60
N GLU A 152 -16.29 -25.42 5.34
CA GLU A 152 -15.66 -26.60 4.73
C GLU A 152 -14.14 -26.51 4.75
N VAL A 153 -13.58 -25.37 4.30
CA VAL A 153 -12.12 -25.16 4.28
C VAL A 153 -11.52 -25.31 5.67
N ILE A 154 -12.06 -24.65 6.70
CA ILE A 154 -11.48 -24.72 8.06
C ILE A 154 -11.63 -26.11 8.69
N ARG A 155 -12.68 -26.86 8.35
CA ARG A 155 -12.85 -28.26 8.77
C ARG A 155 -11.82 -29.17 8.11
N ASP A 156 -11.65 -29.04 6.80
CA ASP A 156 -10.71 -29.86 6.04
C ASP A 156 -9.25 -29.59 6.44
N VAL A 157 -8.88 -28.33 6.59
CA VAL A 157 -7.55 -27.92 7.07
C VAL A 157 -7.27 -28.53 8.44
N ASN A 158 -8.17 -28.37 9.40
CA ASN A 158 -7.98 -28.88 10.76
C ASN A 158 -7.90 -30.43 10.80
N GLN A 159 -8.74 -31.11 10.03
CA GLN A 159 -8.71 -32.58 9.96
C GLN A 159 -7.43 -33.09 9.31
N SER A 160 -6.99 -32.45 8.23
CA SER A 160 -5.80 -32.82 7.51
C SER A 160 -4.53 -32.60 8.35
N ILE A 161 -4.44 -31.48 9.06
CA ILE A 161 -3.36 -31.23 10.02
C ILE A 161 -3.35 -32.29 11.13
N LYS A 162 -4.52 -32.63 11.71
CA LYS A 162 -4.63 -33.68 12.73
C LYS A 162 -4.22 -35.07 12.23
N ARG A 163 -4.40 -35.34 10.94
CA ARG A 163 -3.96 -36.59 10.28
C ARG A 163 -2.48 -36.57 9.85
N GLY A 164 -1.78 -35.44 10.03
CA GLY A 164 -0.39 -35.29 9.58
C GLY A 164 -0.24 -35.24 8.06
N ILE A 165 -1.32 -34.86 7.34
CA ILE A 165 -1.27 -34.70 5.89
C ILE A 165 -0.56 -33.38 5.61
N SER A 166 0.57 -33.42 4.91
CA SER A 166 1.25 -32.25 4.37
C SER A 166 0.69 -31.95 2.98
N LEU A 167 0.24 -30.73 2.75
CA LEU A 167 0.04 -30.26 1.38
C LEU A 167 1.43 -29.92 0.84
N ASN A 168 1.88 -30.67 -0.16
CA ASN A 168 3.03 -30.25 -0.95
C ASN A 168 2.64 -28.96 -1.68
N GLN A 169 2.87 -27.82 -1.03
CA GLN A 169 2.96 -26.57 -1.78
C GLN A 169 4.24 -26.70 -2.59
N GLU A 170 4.13 -26.69 -3.90
CA GLU A 170 5.29 -26.51 -4.76
C GLU A 170 6.01 -25.26 -4.26
N GLU A 171 7.11 -25.45 -3.54
CA GLU A 171 8.07 -24.38 -3.34
C GLU A 171 8.52 -24.03 -4.76
N LYS A 172 8.04 -22.90 -5.27
CA LYS A 172 8.61 -22.35 -6.50
C LYS A 172 10.11 -22.31 -6.27
N GLU A 173 10.85 -22.95 -7.17
CA GLU A 173 12.31 -23.01 -7.11
C GLU A 173 12.86 -21.65 -6.70
N VAL A 174 13.54 -21.63 -5.60
CA VAL A 174 14.17 -20.43 -5.07
C VAL A 174 15.50 -20.36 -5.79
N PHE A 175 15.60 -19.50 -6.79
CA PHE A 175 16.87 -19.22 -7.42
C PHE A 175 17.82 -18.64 -6.36
N GLU A 176 18.85 -19.39 -6.00
CA GLU A 176 19.97 -18.87 -5.23
C GLU A 176 20.85 -18.05 -6.16
N TYR A 177 20.86 -16.76 -5.92
CA TYR A 177 21.69 -15.82 -6.66
C TYR A 177 23.04 -15.69 -5.96
N ASP A 178 24.06 -16.35 -6.53
CA ASP A 178 25.37 -16.56 -5.88
C ASP A 178 26.44 -15.49 -6.17
N ALA A 179 26.23 -14.60 -7.11
CA ALA A 179 27.27 -13.60 -7.40
C ALA A 179 26.70 -12.22 -7.76
N PRO A 180 27.29 -11.15 -7.23
CA PRO A 180 26.95 -9.82 -7.69
C PRO A 180 27.38 -9.68 -9.15
N ILE A 181 26.40 -9.53 -10.06
CA ILE A 181 26.71 -9.21 -11.44
C ILE A 181 27.35 -7.83 -11.47
N LYS A 182 28.48 -7.76 -12.14
CA LYS A 182 29.18 -6.49 -12.32
C LYS A 182 28.32 -5.57 -13.17
N PHE A 183 28.02 -4.37 -12.64
CA PHE A 183 27.32 -3.33 -13.39
C PHE A 183 27.89 -3.16 -14.80
N SER A 184 27.03 -3.23 -15.80
CA SER A 184 27.40 -2.91 -17.17
C SER A 184 26.30 -2.10 -17.85
N LYS A 185 26.69 -1.11 -18.66
CA LYS A 185 25.75 -0.35 -19.49
C LYS A 185 24.95 -1.27 -20.43
N LYS A 186 25.60 -2.31 -20.96
CA LYS A 186 24.95 -3.26 -21.87
C LYS A 186 23.81 -3.98 -21.18
N THR A 187 24.03 -4.46 -19.97
CA THR A 187 22.99 -5.14 -19.17
C THR A 187 21.77 -4.24 -18.94
N ILE A 188 21.99 -2.96 -18.58
CA ILE A 188 20.87 -2.01 -18.38
C ILE A 188 20.12 -1.75 -19.69
N VAL A 189 20.82 -1.67 -20.82
CA VAL A 189 20.19 -1.49 -22.14
C VAL A 189 19.36 -2.70 -22.52
N ASN A 190 19.90 -3.91 -22.37
CA ASN A 190 19.15 -5.15 -22.63
C ASN A 190 17.90 -5.24 -21.74
N PHE A 191 18.08 -4.97 -20.44
CA PHE A 191 16.98 -5.00 -19.47
C PHE A 191 15.87 -4.00 -19.82
N ARG A 192 16.24 -2.79 -20.25
CA ARG A 192 15.27 -1.79 -20.74
C ARG A 192 14.51 -2.29 -21.97
N GLU A 193 15.24 -2.87 -22.93
CA GLU A 193 14.62 -3.38 -24.16
C GLU A 193 13.65 -4.52 -23.87
N ALA A 194 14.04 -5.49 -23.04
CA ALA A 194 13.18 -6.57 -22.60
C ALA A 194 11.94 -6.06 -21.84
N PHE A 195 12.12 -5.06 -20.95
CA PHE A 195 11.00 -4.45 -20.24
C PHE A 195 10.01 -3.76 -21.18
N ILE A 196 10.50 -2.95 -22.12
CA ILE A 196 9.64 -2.23 -23.08
C ILE A 196 8.91 -3.23 -23.99
N GLU A 197 9.62 -4.21 -24.55
CA GLU A 197 9.06 -5.25 -25.41
C GLU A 197 7.95 -5.99 -24.67
N GLY A 198 8.24 -6.36 -23.48
CA GLY A 198 7.29 -7.08 -22.73
C GLY A 198 6.07 -6.28 -22.28
N VAL A 199 6.18 -5.01 -21.94
CA VAL A 199 5.01 -4.15 -21.73
C VAL A 199 4.15 -4.06 -22.99
N ILE A 200 4.79 -3.98 -24.18
CA ILE A 200 4.10 -3.93 -25.47
C ILE A 200 3.37 -5.25 -25.74
N ASP A 201 4.00 -6.39 -25.53
CA ASP A 201 3.43 -7.71 -25.79
C ASP A 201 2.26 -8.06 -24.87
N ASN A 202 2.25 -7.49 -23.67
CA ASN A 202 1.14 -7.65 -22.73
C ASN A 202 0.12 -6.52 -22.75
N PHE A 203 0.26 -5.57 -23.66
CA PHE A 203 -0.74 -4.54 -23.86
C PHE A 203 -1.99 -5.13 -24.55
N ASP A 204 -3.13 -4.97 -23.91
CA ASP A 204 -4.42 -5.40 -24.45
C ASP A 204 -4.90 -4.42 -25.53
N GLN A 205 -4.81 -4.83 -26.79
CA GLN A 205 -5.21 -4.00 -27.93
C GLN A 205 -6.73 -3.78 -28.01
N LYS A 206 -7.53 -4.66 -27.40
CA LYS A 206 -9.00 -4.58 -27.45
C LYS A 206 -9.55 -3.75 -26.29
N GLU A 207 -9.15 -4.06 -25.07
CA GLU A 207 -9.69 -3.43 -23.87
C GLU A 207 -8.76 -2.38 -23.29
N TYR A 208 -7.58 -2.23 -23.85
CA TYR A 208 -6.49 -1.35 -23.40
C TYR A 208 -5.96 -1.70 -22.01
N GLY A 209 -4.83 -1.08 -21.65
CA GLY A 209 -4.13 -1.40 -20.42
C GLY A 209 -3.26 -2.66 -20.51
N ILE A 210 -2.49 -2.93 -19.48
CA ILE A 210 -1.57 -4.05 -19.41
C ILE A 210 -2.24 -5.24 -18.71
N GLY A 211 -2.00 -6.46 -19.21
CA GLY A 211 -2.56 -7.69 -18.65
C GLY A 211 -3.93 -8.08 -19.22
N LYS A 212 -4.33 -9.33 -18.97
CA LYS A 212 -5.52 -9.98 -19.58
C LYS A 212 -6.70 -10.18 -18.64
N ARG A 213 -6.56 -9.81 -17.36
CA ARG A 213 -7.60 -9.98 -16.34
C ARG A 213 -7.97 -8.65 -15.73
N GLU A 214 -7.40 -8.38 -14.58
CA GLU A 214 -7.59 -7.13 -13.87
C GLU A 214 -6.94 -5.98 -14.63
N LYS A 215 -7.43 -4.78 -14.44
CA LYS A 215 -6.95 -3.58 -15.16
C LYS A 215 -6.77 -2.41 -14.20
N THR A 216 -5.63 -1.73 -14.34
CA THR A 216 -5.36 -0.49 -13.61
C THR A 216 -4.45 0.43 -14.42
N ILE A 217 -4.27 1.65 -13.94
CA ILE A 217 -3.23 2.55 -14.41
C ILE A 217 -1.97 2.24 -13.61
N LEU A 218 -0.83 2.10 -14.28
CA LEU A 218 0.49 1.83 -13.70
C LEU A 218 1.37 3.09 -13.81
N PRO A 219 1.36 3.97 -12.77
CA PRO A 219 2.00 5.29 -12.88
C PRO A 219 3.51 5.24 -13.14
N GLU A 220 4.26 4.38 -12.45
CA GLU A 220 5.71 4.30 -12.64
C GLU A 220 6.08 3.69 -13.99
N THR A 221 5.39 2.60 -14.37
CA THR A 221 5.57 1.94 -15.67
C THR A 221 5.33 2.90 -16.82
N PHE A 222 4.18 3.59 -16.81
CA PHE A 222 3.85 4.54 -17.88
C PHE A 222 4.72 5.80 -17.84
N ASN A 223 5.12 6.25 -16.65
CA ASN A 223 6.03 7.37 -16.51
C ASN A 223 7.43 7.04 -17.08
N TYR A 224 7.91 5.83 -16.83
CA TYR A 224 9.15 5.34 -17.41
C TYR A 224 9.06 5.24 -18.94
N LEU A 225 8.02 4.61 -19.48
CA LEU A 225 7.77 4.54 -20.93
C LEU A 225 7.67 5.92 -21.56
N PHE A 226 7.03 6.87 -20.88
CA PHE A 226 6.95 8.25 -21.37
C PHE A 226 8.31 8.93 -21.48
N LYS A 227 9.25 8.65 -20.58
CA LYS A 227 10.58 9.24 -20.54
C LYS A 227 11.55 8.64 -21.57
N THR A 228 11.54 7.32 -21.73
CA THR A 228 12.65 6.57 -22.32
C THR A 228 12.49 6.21 -23.78
N THR A 229 11.28 6.26 -24.33
CA THR A 229 11.08 5.94 -25.75
C THR A 229 11.77 6.93 -26.66
N LYS A 230 12.58 6.42 -27.58
CA LYS A 230 13.17 7.20 -28.68
C LYS A 230 12.07 7.91 -29.46
N ALA A 231 12.37 9.03 -30.11
CA ALA A 231 11.37 9.86 -30.80
C ALA A 231 10.46 9.06 -31.78
N LYS A 232 10.98 7.97 -32.37
CA LYS A 232 10.24 7.08 -33.30
C LYS A 232 9.25 6.17 -32.56
N ASP A 233 9.61 5.67 -31.37
CA ASP A 233 8.80 4.73 -30.58
C ASP A 233 7.87 5.48 -29.61
N ARG A 234 8.12 6.78 -29.44
CA ARG A 234 7.36 7.66 -28.53
C ARG A 234 5.89 7.79 -28.92
N SER A 235 5.57 7.72 -30.22
CA SER A 235 4.19 7.78 -30.71
C SER A 235 3.38 6.61 -30.20
N ASP A 236 3.93 5.40 -30.21
CA ASP A 236 3.23 4.17 -29.81
C ASP A 236 3.06 4.13 -28.29
N SER A 237 4.09 4.46 -27.53
CA SER A 237 3.97 4.58 -26.07
C SER A 237 2.95 5.63 -25.64
N ILE A 238 2.94 6.81 -26.28
CA ILE A 238 1.93 7.84 -26.02
C ILE A 238 0.54 7.35 -26.39
N TYR A 239 0.42 6.59 -27.48
CA TYR A 239 -0.86 5.98 -27.87
C TYR A 239 -1.35 5.00 -26.81
N PHE A 240 -0.52 4.04 -26.38
CA PHE A 240 -0.86 3.05 -25.35
C PHE A 240 -1.26 3.71 -24.03
N ILE A 241 -0.46 4.67 -23.55
CA ILE A 241 -0.75 5.39 -22.32
C ILE A 241 -2.07 6.18 -22.46
N SER A 242 -2.24 6.92 -23.56
CA SER A 242 -3.44 7.73 -23.80
C SER A 242 -4.70 6.87 -23.93
N ALA A 243 -4.62 5.72 -24.60
CA ALA A 243 -5.73 4.80 -24.75
C ALA A 243 -6.14 4.18 -23.41
N THR A 244 -5.16 3.74 -22.62
CA THR A 244 -5.39 3.23 -21.26
C THR A 244 -6.03 4.29 -20.35
N LEU A 245 -5.50 5.52 -20.34
CA LEU A 245 -6.05 6.61 -19.54
C LEU A 245 -7.50 6.94 -19.93
N LYS A 246 -7.83 6.95 -21.23
CA LYS A 246 -9.19 7.18 -21.71
C LYS A 246 -10.15 6.06 -21.31
N LYS A 247 -9.70 4.80 -21.41
CA LYS A 247 -10.50 3.66 -20.97
C LYS A 247 -10.73 3.71 -19.45
N ALA A 248 -9.69 4.03 -18.67
CA ALA A 248 -9.81 4.20 -17.24
C ALA A 248 -10.77 5.36 -16.86
N ILE A 249 -10.76 6.47 -17.61
CA ILE A 249 -11.72 7.57 -17.41
C ILE A 249 -13.15 7.13 -17.69
N ASP A 250 -13.36 6.26 -18.67
CA ASP A 250 -14.69 5.72 -18.98
C ASP A 250 -15.20 4.75 -17.90
N LYS A 251 -14.32 3.97 -17.26
CA LYS A 251 -14.70 2.80 -16.46
C LYS A 251 -14.40 2.90 -14.96
N ILE A 252 -13.23 3.36 -14.58
CA ILE A 252 -12.79 3.39 -13.18
C ILE A 252 -12.57 4.82 -12.65
N TYR A 253 -13.25 5.80 -13.24
CA TYR A 253 -13.20 7.19 -12.83
C TYR A 253 -14.53 7.65 -12.27
N ASP A 254 -14.52 8.41 -11.17
CA ASP A 254 -15.73 9.02 -10.63
C ASP A 254 -16.03 10.35 -11.32
N PRO A 255 -17.03 10.41 -12.23
CA PRO A 255 -17.35 11.63 -12.96
C PRO A 255 -18.03 12.70 -12.11
N ILE A 256 -18.47 12.37 -10.89
CA ILE A 256 -19.25 13.26 -10.00
C ILE A 256 -18.30 14.01 -9.04
N GLU A 257 -17.43 13.29 -8.35
CA GLU A 257 -16.55 13.85 -7.31
C GLU A 257 -15.09 13.92 -7.75
N GLY A 258 -14.74 13.21 -8.79
CA GLY A 258 -13.37 13.08 -9.28
C GLY A 258 -12.62 11.95 -8.59
N GLY A 259 -11.42 11.69 -9.10
CA GLY A 259 -10.57 10.60 -8.65
C GLY A 259 -10.86 9.28 -9.34
N PHE A 260 -9.84 8.44 -9.38
CA PHE A 260 -9.90 7.09 -9.94
C PHE A 260 -10.08 6.08 -8.81
N PHE A 261 -10.91 5.09 -9.07
CA PHE A 261 -10.98 3.88 -8.28
C PHE A 261 -9.69 3.07 -8.45
N ARG A 262 -9.42 2.20 -7.50
CA ARG A 262 -8.13 1.51 -7.39
C ARG A 262 -7.77 0.70 -8.63
N TYR A 263 -8.68 -0.15 -9.11
CA TYR A 263 -8.54 -1.00 -10.29
C TYR A 263 -9.90 -1.57 -10.71
N ALA A 264 -9.95 -2.31 -11.83
CA ALA A 264 -11.08 -3.14 -12.21
C ALA A 264 -10.70 -4.62 -12.16
N GLU A 265 -11.60 -5.48 -11.66
CA GLU A 265 -11.40 -6.93 -11.54
C GLU A 265 -11.41 -7.64 -12.90
N THR A 266 -12.04 -7.01 -13.90
CA THR A 266 -12.29 -7.64 -15.21
C THR A 266 -11.52 -6.95 -16.32
N ALA A 267 -11.15 -7.73 -17.34
CA ALA A 267 -10.37 -7.25 -18.49
C ALA A 267 -11.05 -6.12 -19.26
N ASP A 268 -12.37 -6.07 -19.27
CA ASP A 268 -13.19 -5.02 -19.92
C ASP A 268 -13.36 -3.76 -19.06
N TRP A 269 -12.79 -3.76 -17.84
CA TRP A 269 -12.85 -2.68 -16.85
C TRP A 269 -14.23 -2.46 -16.21
N GLU A 270 -15.19 -3.38 -16.36
CA GLU A 270 -16.59 -3.16 -15.94
C GLU A 270 -16.86 -3.33 -14.45
N VAL A 271 -15.94 -3.96 -13.69
CA VAL A 271 -16.09 -4.21 -12.25
C VAL A 271 -15.04 -3.45 -11.46
N PRO A 272 -15.28 -2.16 -11.13
CA PRO A 272 -14.31 -1.37 -10.39
C PRO A 272 -14.27 -1.70 -8.89
N HIS A 273 -13.08 -1.70 -8.31
CA HIS A 273 -12.86 -1.60 -6.88
C HIS A 273 -12.90 -0.14 -6.46
N PHE A 274 -13.90 0.23 -5.68
CA PHE A 274 -14.29 1.62 -5.46
C PHE A 274 -13.42 2.37 -4.46
N GLU A 275 -12.38 1.77 -3.89
CA GLU A 275 -11.41 2.47 -3.06
C GLU A 275 -10.69 3.57 -3.87
N LYS A 276 -10.48 4.73 -3.25
CA LYS A 276 -9.67 5.81 -3.84
C LYS A 276 -8.43 6.04 -2.97
N ILE A 277 -7.27 5.76 -3.53
CA ILE A 277 -5.97 5.81 -2.88
C ILE A 277 -5.21 7.06 -3.33
N ALA A 278 -4.68 7.84 -2.39
CA ALA A 278 -4.11 9.16 -2.67
C ALA A 278 -2.90 9.09 -3.61
N ASN A 279 -1.93 8.21 -3.35
CA ASN A 279 -0.73 8.10 -4.19
C ASN A 279 -1.04 7.63 -5.62
N LEU A 280 -1.96 6.67 -5.80
CA LEU A 280 -2.39 6.24 -7.13
C LEU A 280 -3.07 7.38 -7.89
N ASN A 281 -3.94 8.13 -7.22
CA ASN A 281 -4.60 9.28 -7.82
C ASN A 281 -3.63 10.40 -8.16
N ALA A 282 -2.61 10.65 -7.33
CA ALA A 282 -1.56 11.62 -7.62
C ALA A 282 -0.69 11.19 -8.82
N GLY A 283 -0.32 9.90 -8.90
CA GLY A 283 0.37 9.33 -10.06
C GLY A 283 -0.44 9.42 -11.35
N ASN A 284 -1.74 9.14 -11.27
CA ASN A 284 -2.66 9.28 -12.42
C ASN A 284 -2.76 10.74 -12.89
N VAL A 285 -2.84 11.71 -11.96
CA VAL A 285 -2.83 13.15 -12.29
C VAL A 285 -1.55 13.52 -13.03
N LEU A 286 -0.39 13.03 -12.56
CA LEU A 286 0.88 13.30 -13.22
C LEU A 286 0.90 12.79 -14.66
N LEU A 287 0.47 11.55 -14.90
CA LEU A 287 0.40 10.96 -16.24
C LEU A 287 -0.56 11.73 -17.16
N LEU A 288 -1.74 12.07 -16.65
CA LEU A 288 -2.74 12.83 -17.40
C LEU A 288 -2.17 14.18 -17.87
N TYR A 289 -1.47 14.92 -17.02
CA TYR A 289 -0.84 16.17 -17.42
C TYR A 289 0.33 15.94 -18.37
N LYS A 290 1.20 14.95 -18.14
CA LYS A 290 2.33 14.64 -19.04
C LYS A 290 1.87 14.30 -20.45
N VAL A 291 0.87 13.42 -20.58
CA VAL A 291 0.32 13.07 -21.88
C VAL A 291 -0.36 14.28 -22.54
N ASN A 292 -1.13 15.06 -21.78
CA ASN A 292 -1.78 16.25 -22.29
C ASN A 292 -0.81 17.34 -22.76
N GLN A 293 0.41 17.43 -22.21
CA GLN A 293 1.45 18.37 -22.71
C GLN A 293 1.93 18.00 -24.12
N VAL A 294 2.05 16.70 -24.41
CA VAL A 294 2.56 16.21 -25.72
C VAL A 294 1.45 16.05 -26.74
N LYS A 295 0.29 15.57 -26.29
CA LYS A 295 -0.90 15.38 -27.11
C LYS A 295 -2.10 16.00 -26.40
N PRO A 296 -2.39 17.27 -26.61
CA PRO A 296 -3.48 17.97 -25.94
C PRO A 296 -4.83 17.27 -26.16
N ASP A 297 -5.50 16.93 -25.05
CA ASP A 297 -6.80 16.27 -25.05
C ASP A 297 -7.66 16.84 -23.90
N PRO A 298 -8.81 17.48 -24.22
CA PRO A 298 -9.68 18.08 -23.21
C PRO A 298 -10.23 17.08 -22.18
N ILE A 299 -10.39 15.79 -22.55
CA ILE A 299 -10.88 14.75 -21.66
C ILE A 299 -9.82 14.45 -20.59
N LEU A 300 -8.57 14.25 -21.02
CA LEU A 300 -7.45 13.99 -20.10
C LEU A 300 -7.22 15.18 -19.17
N LYS A 301 -7.22 16.40 -19.72
CA LYS A 301 -7.06 17.60 -18.90
C LYS A 301 -8.18 17.77 -17.89
N LYS A 302 -9.44 17.59 -18.29
CA LYS A 302 -10.59 17.67 -17.37
C LYS A 302 -10.50 16.63 -16.25
N ALA A 303 -10.14 15.40 -16.57
CA ALA A 303 -9.95 14.35 -15.58
C ALA A 303 -8.81 14.68 -14.60
N ALA A 304 -7.67 15.21 -15.10
CA ALA A 304 -6.57 15.65 -14.26
C ALA A 304 -6.98 16.76 -13.28
N ASP A 305 -7.59 17.83 -13.79
CA ASP A 305 -8.04 18.98 -12.99
C ASP A 305 -9.06 18.54 -11.92
N HIS A 306 -9.99 17.65 -12.27
CA HIS A 306 -11.04 17.18 -11.38
C HIS A 306 -10.50 16.19 -10.33
N THR A 307 -9.57 15.29 -10.69
CA THR A 307 -8.88 14.43 -9.73
C THR A 307 -8.03 15.25 -8.75
N LEU A 308 -7.33 16.27 -9.26
CA LEU A 308 -6.56 17.17 -8.40
C LEU A 308 -7.44 17.95 -7.41
N LYS A 309 -8.65 18.35 -7.87
CA LYS A 309 -9.66 18.95 -6.99
C LYS A 309 -10.14 17.97 -5.92
N TYR A 310 -10.38 16.70 -6.29
CA TYR A 310 -10.74 15.64 -5.36
C TYR A 310 -9.65 15.45 -4.28
N LEU A 311 -8.39 15.27 -4.67
CA LEU A 311 -7.26 15.19 -3.74
C LEU A 311 -7.19 16.40 -2.80
N SER A 312 -7.37 17.61 -3.35
CA SER A 312 -7.24 18.86 -2.59
C SER A 312 -8.45 19.17 -1.69
N LYS A 313 -9.62 18.58 -1.93
CA LYS A 313 -10.86 18.86 -1.22
C LYS A 313 -11.27 17.73 -0.28
N THR A 314 -11.20 16.48 -0.77
CA THR A 314 -11.66 15.29 -0.03
C THR A 314 -10.52 14.63 0.73
N LEU A 315 -9.35 14.49 0.10
CA LEU A 315 -8.17 13.88 0.71
C LEU A 315 -7.14 14.92 1.21
N TYR A 316 -7.61 16.05 1.74
CA TYR A 316 -6.73 17.01 2.40
C TYR A 316 -7.42 17.56 3.64
N ASP A 317 -6.82 17.34 4.80
CA ASP A 317 -7.29 17.92 6.06
C ASP A 317 -6.55 19.24 6.34
N SER A 318 -7.30 20.35 6.32
CA SER A 318 -6.74 21.68 6.55
C SER A 318 -6.39 21.96 8.03
N LYS A 319 -6.93 21.18 8.98
CA LYS A 319 -6.62 21.32 10.41
C LYS A 319 -5.28 20.67 10.74
N ILE A 320 -4.99 19.53 10.09
CA ILE A 320 -3.71 18.84 10.21
C ILE A 320 -2.69 19.48 9.26
N GLY A 321 -3.15 20.00 8.13
CA GLY A 321 -2.28 20.53 7.07
C GLY A 321 -1.65 19.45 6.21
N SER A 322 -2.29 18.29 6.06
CA SER A 322 -1.76 17.14 5.32
C SER A 322 -2.77 16.49 4.41
N PHE A 323 -2.27 15.82 3.36
CA PHE A 323 -3.06 14.87 2.58
C PHE A 323 -3.31 13.62 3.40
N LEU A 324 -4.47 13.00 3.14
CA LEU A 324 -4.98 11.78 3.74
C LEU A 324 -4.74 10.61 2.79
N SER A 325 -4.68 9.37 3.32
CA SER A 325 -4.23 8.23 2.53
C SER A 325 -5.31 7.60 1.65
N PHE A 326 -6.51 7.36 2.20
CA PHE A 326 -7.51 6.52 1.55
C PHE A 326 -8.93 7.04 1.77
N GLN A 327 -9.82 6.83 0.77
CA GLN A 327 -11.26 6.84 0.93
C GLN A 327 -11.79 5.43 0.68
N GLN A 328 -12.64 4.95 1.58
CA GLN A 328 -13.23 3.61 1.52
C GLN A 328 -14.06 3.38 0.27
N ALA A 329 -14.17 2.11 -0.12
CA ALA A 329 -15.13 1.69 -1.11
C ALA A 329 -16.55 1.72 -0.53
N ASP A 330 -17.49 2.22 -1.33
CA ASP A 330 -18.92 2.05 -1.11
C ASP A 330 -19.62 1.87 -2.45
N THR A 331 -19.85 0.62 -2.82
CA THR A 331 -20.50 0.26 -4.07
C THR A 331 -21.88 0.89 -4.20
N SER A 332 -22.64 0.95 -3.10
CA SER A 332 -23.99 1.52 -3.11
C SER A 332 -23.97 3.02 -3.36
N TYR A 333 -23.01 3.73 -2.80
CA TYR A 333 -22.81 5.16 -2.96
C TYR A 333 -22.36 5.51 -4.40
N TYR A 334 -21.34 4.82 -4.91
CA TYR A 334 -20.73 5.19 -6.20
C TYR A 334 -21.62 4.91 -7.41
N TYR A 335 -22.60 4.00 -7.31
CA TYR A 335 -23.64 3.82 -8.33
C TYR A 335 -24.75 4.86 -8.28
N LEU A 336 -24.82 5.72 -7.24
CA LEU A 336 -25.82 6.76 -7.15
C LEU A 336 -25.56 7.88 -8.16
N LYS A 337 -26.65 8.41 -8.75
CA LYS A 337 -26.60 9.64 -9.53
C LYS A 337 -26.32 10.86 -8.62
N LYS A 338 -25.76 11.92 -9.20
CA LYS A 338 -25.32 13.12 -8.48
C LYS A 338 -26.34 13.63 -7.45
N HIS A 339 -27.59 13.85 -7.87
CA HIS A 339 -28.64 14.38 -6.99
C HIS A 339 -29.02 13.47 -5.81
N ARG A 340 -28.68 12.18 -5.88
CA ARG A 340 -28.88 11.23 -4.78
C ARG A 340 -27.69 11.22 -3.83
N ARG A 341 -26.45 11.40 -4.33
CA ARG A 341 -25.25 11.50 -3.49
C ARG A 341 -25.29 12.73 -2.56
N GLU A 342 -25.95 13.81 -2.98
CA GLU A 342 -26.09 15.03 -2.17
C GLU A 342 -26.90 14.81 -0.87
N ASN A 343 -27.67 13.72 -0.77
CA ASN A 343 -28.54 13.39 0.36
C ASN A 343 -28.10 12.16 1.17
N VAL A 344 -26.92 11.63 0.90
CA VAL A 344 -26.33 10.49 1.61
C VAL A 344 -24.93 10.83 2.08
N GLU A 345 -24.48 10.16 3.12
CA GLU A 345 -23.13 10.34 3.64
C GLU A 345 -22.10 9.81 2.64
N GLN A 346 -21.01 10.56 2.48
CA GLN A 346 -19.90 10.14 1.61
C GLN A 346 -19.15 8.96 2.25
N PRO A 347 -18.53 8.07 1.43
CA PRO A 347 -17.66 7.03 1.95
C PRO A 347 -16.57 7.62 2.84
N LEU A 348 -16.30 6.94 3.94
CA LEU A 348 -15.36 7.42 4.95
C LEU A 348 -13.96 7.62 4.39
N VAL A 349 -13.33 8.70 4.79
CA VAL A 349 -11.89 8.86 4.66
C VAL A 349 -11.24 8.28 5.92
N ILE A 350 -10.26 7.41 5.72
CA ILE A 350 -9.61 6.66 6.79
C ILE A 350 -8.93 7.60 7.80
N ASP A 351 -9.07 7.29 9.09
CA ASP A 351 -8.49 8.05 10.22
C ASP A 351 -6.96 7.90 10.34
N LYS A 352 -6.29 7.39 9.34
CA LYS A 352 -4.84 7.18 9.35
C LYS A 352 -4.17 7.81 8.15
N ILE A 353 -3.05 8.49 8.41
CA ILE A 353 -2.16 9.01 7.38
C ILE A 353 -0.92 8.12 7.36
N PHE A 354 -0.83 7.22 6.38
CA PHE A 354 0.30 6.30 6.24
C PHE A 354 1.51 7.01 5.63
N THR A 355 2.67 6.78 6.22
CA THR A 355 3.93 7.49 5.89
C THR A 355 4.36 7.24 4.45
N ASP A 356 4.35 6.00 3.97
CA ASP A 356 4.70 5.65 2.59
C ASP A 356 3.69 6.22 1.58
N ASN A 357 2.39 6.10 1.86
CA ASN A 357 1.35 6.61 0.97
C ASN A 357 1.43 8.13 0.84
N LEU A 358 1.60 8.85 1.95
CA LEU A 358 1.75 10.30 1.93
C LEU A 358 3.05 10.70 1.20
N ALA A 359 4.17 10.05 1.47
CA ALA A 359 5.44 10.33 0.81
C ALA A 359 5.34 10.13 -0.71
N ALA A 360 4.77 9.01 -1.17
CA ALA A 360 4.55 8.75 -2.60
C ALA A 360 3.58 9.76 -3.23
N THR A 361 2.49 10.14 -2.54
CA THR A 361 1.57 11.18 -2.98
C THR A 361 2.30 12.50 -3.23
N LEU A 362 3.15 12.92 -2.29
CA LEU A 362 3.90 14.16 -2.38
C LEU A 362 4.97 14.13 -3.47
N ILE A 363 5.64 13.00 -3.69
CA ILE A 363 6.59 12.80 -4.79
C ILE A 363 5.92 13.11 -6.14
N TYR A 364 4.76 12.50 -6.40
CA TYR A 364 4.01 12.77 -7.64
C TYR A 364 3.51 14.21 -7.73
N LEU A 365 2.99 14.78 -6.64
CA LEU A 365 2.50 16.15 -6.65
C LEU A 365 3.62 17.20 -6.82
N LEU A 366 4.84 16.92 -6.35
CA LEU A 366 6.01 17.76 -6.64
C LEU A 366 6.33 17.79 -8.15
N GLU A 367 6.23 16.65 -8.84
CA GLU A 367 6.38 16.58 -10.30
C GLU A 367 5.21 17.27 -11.03
N VAL A 368 3.97 17.14 -10.53
CA VAL A 368 2.82 17.88 -11.07
C VAL A 368 3.05 19.39 -11.00
N LEU A 369 3.64 19.89 -9.92
CA LEU A 369 3.98 21.31 -9.75
C LEU A 369 5.12 21.80 -10.68
N ASP A 370 5.85 20.88 -11.33
CA ASP A 370 6.78 21.24 -12.42
C ASP A 370 6.03 21.49 -13.74
N ILE A 371 4.84 20.89 -13.89
CA ILE A 371 4.01 20.99 -15.09
C ILE A 371 3.02 22.16 -15.00
N ILE A 372 2.39 22.34 -13.83
CA ILE A 372 1.34 23.34 -13.63
C ILE A 372 1.73 24.36 -12.55
N LYS A 373 1.37 25.63 -12.79
CA LYS A 373 1.53 26.69 -11.78
C LYS A 373 0.27 26.76 -10.91
N ASN A 374 0.27 26.09 -9.77
CA ASN A 374 -0.85 26.07 -8.84
C ASN A 374 -0.39 26.38 -7.41
N ARG A 375 -0.48 27.66 -7.01
CA ARG A 375 -0.05 28.12 -5.67
C ARG A 375 -0.84 27.49 -4.52
N SER A 376 -2.12 27.16 -4.74
CA SER A 376 -2.93 26.51 -3.70
C SER A 376 -2.48 25.09 -3.44
N LEU A 377 -2.21 24.32 -4.51
CA LEU A 377 -1.64 22.98 -4.42
C LEU A 377 -0.25 23.03 -3.77
N GLU A 378 0.62 23.94 -4.22
CA GLU A 378 1.97 24.10 -3.69
C GLU A 378 1.97 24.32 -2.16
N LYS A 379 1.09 25.18 -1.65
CA LYS A 379 0.94 25.39 -0.20
C LYS A 379 0.55 24.10 0.52
N LYS A 380 -0.36 23.30 -0.04
CA LYS A 380 -0.79 22.02 0.54
C LYS A 380 0.34 20.98 0.52
N VAL A 381 1.07 20.89 -0.58
CA VAL A 381 2.23 19.99 -0.72
C VAL A 381 3.33 20.38 0.27
N LEU A 382 3.66 21.65 0.40
CA LEU A 382 4.64 22.13 1.38
C LEU A 382 4.20 21.84 2.82
N SER A 383 2.94 22.13 3.16
CA SER A 383 2.41 21.85 4.50
C SER A 383 2.47 20.36 4.84
N SER A 384 2.11 19.47 3.91
CA SER A 384 2.20 18.02 4.11
C SER A 384 3.64 17.51 4.18
N THR A 385 4.55 18.12 3.40
CA THR A 385 5.98 17.80 3.47
C THR A 385 6.57 18.24 4.81
N ASP A 386 6.16 19.42 5.30
CA ASP A 386 6.55 19.92 6.62
C ASP A 386 6.03 19.03 7.75
N PHE A 387 4.81 18.52 7.63
CA PHE A 387 4.23 17.57 8.58
C PHE A 387 5.09 16.29 8.73
N LEU A 388 5.56 15.70 7.62
CA LEU A 388 6.51 14.58 7.65
C LEU A 388 7.89 14.99 8.16
N ALA A 389 8.37 16.19 7.79
CA ALA A 389 9.65 16.70 8.27
C ALA A 389 9.66 16.87 9.79
N ASP A 390 8.57 17.35 10.37
CA ASP A 390 8.41 17.48 11.83
C ASP A 390 8.46 16.13 12.52
N MET A 391 7.78 15.12 11.99
CA MET A 391 7.86 13.75 12.50
C MET A 391 9.32 13.26 12.51
N ILE A 392 10.04 13.43 11.41
CA ILE A 392 11.42 12.95 11.27
C ILE A 392 12.37 13.71 12.19
N LEU A 393 12.29 15.05 12.23
CA LEU A 393 13.27 15.88 12.92
C LEU A 393 13.09 15.83 14.44
N ASN A 394 11.87 15.65 14.93
CA ASN A 394 11.55 15.69 16.36
C ASN A 394 11.60 14.33 17.05
N ASN A 395 11.68 13.21 16.31
CA ASN A 395 11.68 11.87 16.87
C ASN A 395 12.96 11.10 16.51
N GLU A 396 13.39 10.18 17.36
CA GLU A 396 14.54 9.31 17.10
C GLU A 396 14.19 8.17 16.15
N SER A 397 12.95 7.67 16.22
CA SER A 397 12.38 6.64 15.34
C SER A 397 11.36 7.25 14.38
N LEU A 398 11.16 6.58 13.26
CA LEU A 398 10.11 6.95 12.31
C LEU A 398 8.89 6.07 12.54
N PHE A 399 7.72 6.64 12.25
CA PHE A 399 6.44 6.00 12.50
C PHE A 399 5.74 5.59 11.21
N ARG A 400 4.97 4.51 11.29
CA ARG A 400 4.23 3.96 10.15
C ARG A 400 3.05 4.82 9.75
N TYR A 401 2.30 5.36 10.73
CA TYR A 401 1.13 6.21 10.46
C TYR A 401 0.87 7.23 11.58
N TYR A 402 0.12 8.26 11.20
CA TYR A 402 -0.46 9.23 12.13
C TYR A 402 -1.95 8.97 12.28
N SER A 403 -2.45 8.80 13.52
CA SER A 403 -3.89 8.74 13.79
C SER A 403 -4.45 10.15 13.94
N ILE A 404 -5.46 10.47 13.13
CA ILE A 404 -6.13 11.77 13.14
C ILE A 404 -6.94 11.94 14.42
N GLN A 405 -7.61 10.89 14.85
CA GLN A 405 -8.42 10.87 16.05
C GLN A 405 -7.57 11.04 17.32
N LYS A 406 -6.49 10.28 17.43
CA LYS A 406 -5.58 10.29 18.59
C LYS A 406 -4.57 11.44 18.54
N LYS A 407 -4.40 12.08 17.38
CA LYS A 407 -3.46 13.18 17.12
C LYS A 407 -2.03 12.84 17.48
N ASP A 408 -1.62 11.62 17.16
CA ASP A 408 -0.28 11.12 17.46
C ASP A 408 0.19 10.09 16.42
N TRP A 409 1.50 9.78 16.45
CA TRP A 409 2.18 8.86 15.56
C TRP A 409 2.24 7.47 16.16
N TYR A 410 2.05 6.44 15.32
CA TYR A 410 1.99 5.04 15.72
C TYR A 410 2.70 4.10 14.75
N GLY A 411 3.00 2.91 15.26
CA GLY A 411 3.62 1.83 14.51
C GLY A 411 5.09 2.11 14.16
N GLU A 412 5.84 1.08 13.88
CA GLU A 412 7.22 1.20 13.44
C GLU A 412 7.28 1.26 11.91
N SER A 413 8.01 2.23 11.38
CA SER A 413 8.22 2.37 9.93
C SER A 413 9.01 1.19 9.37
N GLY A 414 8.56 0.67 8.23
CA GLY A 414 9.28 -0.35 7.47
C GLY A 414 10.26 0.26 6.45
N LEU A 415 11.05 -0.59 5.84
CA LEU A 415 12.09 -0.20 4.89
C LEU A 415 11.56 0.66 3.73
N SER A 416 10.35 0.40 3.23
CA SER A 416 9.70 1.20 2.19
C SER A 416 9.40 2.63 2.61
N ASP A 417 8.99 2.85 3.88
CA ASP A 417 8.74 4.20 4.41
C ASP A 417 10.03 5.03 4.36
N TYR A 418 11.14 4.44 4.78
CA TYR A 418 12.45 5.11 4.76
C TYR A 418 12.90 5.46 3.34
N ALA A 419 12.73 4.56 2.38
CA ALA A 419 13.13 4.79 0.99
C ALA A 419 12.34 5.95 0.37
N LEU A 420 11.01 5.93 0.50
CA LEU A 420 10.14 6.98 -0.03
C LEU A 420 10.37 8.34 0.66
N LEU A 421 10.59 8.35 1.98
CA LEU A 421 10.94 9.58 2.70
C LEU A 421 12.28 10.14 2.24
N ALA A 422 13.30 9.30 2.05
CA ALA A 422 14.60 9.73 1.54
C ALA A 422 14.45 10.39 0.15
N LYS A 423 13.71 9.74 -0.76
CA LYS A 423 13.42 10.27 -2.10
C LYS A 423 12.63 11.58 -2.05
N LEU A 424 11.55 11.64 -1.27
CA LEU A 424 10.71 12.83 -1.10
C LEU A 424 11.53 14.03 -0.67
N PHE A 425 12.31 13.89 0.42
CA PHE A 425 13.03 15.02 0.97
C PHE A 425 14.20 15.48 0.10
N GLN A 426 14.81 14.57 -0.66
CA GLN A 426 15.80 14.96 -1.67
C GLN A 426 15.17 15.73 -2.84
N GLN A 427 14.01 15.30 -3.31
CA GLN A 427 13.26 16.04 -4.35
C GLN A 427 12.80 17.41 -3.84
N ALA A 428 12.20 17.46 -2.66
CA ALA A 428 11.75 18.72 -2.04
C ALA A 428 12.90 19.69 -1.81
N PHE A 429 14.05 19.21 -1.33
CA PHE A 429 15.26 20.03 -1.19
C PHE A 429 15.79 20.50 -2.55
N THR A 430 15.80 19.64 -3.55
CA THR A 430 16.24 20.02 -4.91
C THR A 430 15.38 21.14 -5.47
N LYS A 431 14.07 21.11 -5.24
CA LYS A 431 13.10 22.10 -5.74
C LYS A 431 13.11 23.40 -4.95
N TYR A 432 13.06 23.33 -3.63
CA TYR A 432 12.81 24.51 -2.78
C TYR A 432 14.04 25.02 -2.02
N ARG A 433 15.11 24.24 -1.91
CA ARG A 433 16.34 24.57 -1.19
C ARG A 433 16.15 24.87 0.30
N PHE A 434 15.07 24.36 0.91
CA PHE A 434 14.85 24.53 2.34
C PHE A 434 15.75 23.57 3.14
N GLU A 435 16.58 24.14 4.01
CA GLU A 435 17.58 23.40 4.80
C GLU A 435 16.96 22.28 5.65
N ARG A 436 15.72 22.49 6.13
CA ARG A 436 15.00 21.46 6.91
C ARG A 436 14.78 20.17 6.10
N TYR A 437 14.53 20.25 4.80
CA TYR A 437 14.36 19.08 3.94
C TYR A 437 15.68 18.33 3.74
N GLN A 438 16.77 19.05 3.62
CA GLN A 438 18.11 18.45 3.58
C GLN A 438 18.42 17.70 4.88
N LYS A 439 18.14 18.33 6.03
CA LYS A 439 18.33 17.71 7.35
C LYS A 439 17.46 16.46 7.51
N ALA A 440 16.19 16.51 7.08
CA ALA A 440 15.29 15.37 7.11
C ALA A 440 15.81 14.21 6.23
N ALA A 441 16.19 14.49 4.99
CA ALA A 441 16.76 13.48 4.07
C ALA A 441 18.01 12.84 4.66
N SER A 442 18.96 13.63 5.14
CA SER A 442 20.21 13.13 5.74
C SER A 442 19.96 12.31 7.00
N LYS A 443 18.96 12.68 7.82
CA LYS A 443 18.57 11.89 9.00
C LYS A 443 17.97 10.55 8.60
N VAL A 444 17.05 10.53 7.64
CA VAL A 444 16.43 9.29 7.12
C VAL A 444 17.52 8.35 6.57
N LEU A 445 18.37 8.84 5.67
CA LEU A 445 19.46 8.03 5.09
C LEU A 445 20.42 7.50 6.14
N ARG A 446 20.77 8.30 7.16
CA ARG A 446 21.64 7.87 8.26
C ARG A 446 21.02 6.75 9.08
N ILE A 447 19.73 6.82 9.38
CA ILE A 447 19.00 5.77 10.10
C ILE A 447 18.94 4.50 9.24
N SER A 448 18.57 4.64 7.97
CA SER A 448 18.48 3.52 7.02
C SER A 448 19.81 2.78 6.85
N LEU A 449 20.92 3.52 6.73
CA LEU A 449 22.26 2.94 6.63
C LEU A 449 22.65 2.16 7.89
N LYS A 450 22.18 2.58 9.04
CA LYS A 450 22.48 1.90 10.32
C LYS A 450 21.62 0.65 10.54
N GLN A 451 20.36 0.67 10.13
CA GLN A 451 19.38 -0.37 10.45
C GLN A 451 19.22 -1.43 9.36
N TYR A 452 19.34 -1.02 8.09
CA TYR A 452 18.91 -1.82 6.96
C TYR A 452 19.99 -2.08 5.90
N TYR A 453 21.15 -1.41 5.97
CA TYR A 453 22.17 -1.58 4.94
C TYR A 453 23.06 -2.79 5.21
N ASP A 454 22.99 -3.77 4.31
CA ASP A 454 23.88 -4.91 4.26
C ASP A 454 25.14 -4.54 3.45
N SER A 455 26.27 -4.41 4.16
CA SER A 455 27.56 -4.01 3.55
C SER A 455 28.25 -5.12 2.75
N GLU A 456 27.85 -6.38 2.92
CA GLU A 456 28.38 -7.50 2.14
C GLU A 456 27.70 -7.55 0.77
N LYS A 457 26.39 -7.38 0.74
CA LYS A 457 25.58 -7.36 -0.49
C LYS A 457 25.50 -5.97 -1.12
N ASN A 458 25.82 -4.92 -0.39
CA ASN A 458 25.70 -3.52 -0.80
C ASN A 458 24.27 -3.10 -1.18
N ILE A 459 23.27 -3.61 -0.44
CA ILE A 459 21.85 -3.29 -0.61
C ILE A 459 21.20 -2.97 0.72
N PHE A 460 20.05 -2.30 0.66
CA PHE A 460 19.18 -2.17 1.81
C PHE A 460 18.25 -3.38 1.89
N ILE A 461 18.19 -4.00 3.05
CA ILE A 461 17.38 -5.19 3.31
C ILE A 461 16.77 -5.09 4.70
N ASP A 462 15.53 -5.51 4.84
CA ASP A 462 14.92 -5.66 6.16
C ASP A 462 15.37 -6.99 6.76
N PRO A 463 16.03 -6.99 7.93
CA PRO A 463 16.50 -8.23 8.57
C PRO A 463 15.37 -9.21 8.94
N GLN A 464 14.13 -8.74 8.98
CA GLN A 464 12.95 -9.54 9.28
C GLN A 464 12.32 -10.17 8.03
N LEU A 465 12.75 -9.76 6.82
CA LEU A 465 12.29 -10.32 5.56
C LEU A 465 13.19 -11.44 5.09
N ASP A 466 12.63 -12.37 4.33
CA ASP A 466 13.43 -13.30 3.56
C ASP A 466 14.29 -12.51 2.55
N ALA A 467 15.61 -12.69 2.62
CA ALA A 467 16.55 -12.06 1.69
C ALA A 467 16.29 -12.40 0.21
N LYS A 468 15.39 -13.35 -0.03
CA LYS A 468 14.99 -13.86 -1.35
C LYS A 468 13.83 -13.12 -1.98
N ASP A 469 13.23 -12.11 -1.32
CA ASP A 469 12.21 -11.23 -1.93
C ASP A 469 12.86 -10.11 -2.78
N TYR A 470 13.62 -10.55 -3.80
CA TYR A 470 14.40 -9.66 -4.68
C TYR A 470 13.53 -8.61 -5.37
N GLU A 471 12.32 -8.97 -5.73
CA GLU A 471 11.39 -8.10 -6.46
C GLU A 471 10.97 -6.90 -5.58
N TYR A 472 10.66 -7.16 -4.32
CA TYR A 472 10.33 -6.11 -3.36
C TYR A 472 11.53 -5.21 -3.07
N LEU A 473 12.68 -5.82 -2.83
CA LEU A 473 13.91 -5.09 -2.51
C LEU A 473 14.40 -4.23 -3.68
N MET A 474 14.18 -4.66 -4.92
CA MET A 474 14.61 -3.93 -6.12
C MET A 474 14.00 -2.52 -6.20
N GLY A 475 12.68 -2.39 -6.06
CA GLY A 475 12.02 -1.09 -6.10
C GLY A 475 12.45 -0.17 -4.96
N ILE A 476 12.57 -0.71 -3.74
CA ILE A 476 13.03 0.04 -2.56
C ILE A 476 14.47 0.51 -2.74
N ASN A 477 15.36 -0.35 -3.22
CA ASN A 477 16.75 0.02 -3.45
C ASN A 477 16.90 1.02 -4.60
N ALA A 478 16.00 0.99 -5.58
CA ALA A 478 15.93 2.03 -6.61
C ALA A 478 15.62 3.41 -6.02
N ASP A 479 14.68 3.51 -5.10
CA ASP A 479 14.35 4.77 -4.42
C ASP A 479 15.52 5.27 -3.56
N PHE A 480 16.21 4.38 -2.83
CA PHE A 480 17.44 4.74 -2.10
C PHE A 480 18.56 5.18 -3.05
N ALA A 481 18.75 4.50 -4.17
CA ALA A 481 19.75 4.87 -5.17
C ALA A 481 19.49 6.29 -5.70
N LEU A 482 18.26 6.63 -6.05
CA LEU A 482 17.86 7.96 -6.48
C LEU A 482 18.12 9.02 -5.39
N ALA A 483 17.77 8.70 -4.14
CA ALA A 483 18.00 9.61 -3.00
C ALA A 483 19.50 9.84 -2.75
N ILE A 484 20.31 8.77 -2.77
CA ILE A 484 21.76 8.86 -2.57
C ILE A 484 22.43 9.65 -3.70
N MET A 485 22.04 9.43 -4.95
CA MET A 485 22.55 10.21 -6.09
C MET A 485 22.21 11.69 -5.96
N ALA A 486 21.01 12.02 -5.55
CA ALA A 486 20.57 13.40 -5.36
C ALA A 486 21.33 14.10 -4.20
N GLU A 487 21.54 13.40 -3.07
CA GLU A 487 22.33 13.92 -1.93
C GLU A 487 23.79 14.13 -2.29
N SER A 488 24.37 13.22 -3.06
CA SER A 488 25.81 13.10 -3.29
C SER A 488 26.25 13.60 -4.67
N LYS A 489 25.50 14.51 -5.30
CA LYS A 489 25.77 15.01 -6.67
C LYS A 489 27.24 15.36 -6.94
N ASN A 490 27.96 15.85 -5.93
CA ASN A 490 29.35 16.26 -6.03
C ASN A 490 30.35 15.23 -5.48
N ASN A 491 29.88 14.03 -5.09
CA ASN A 491 30.71 12.97 -4.50
C ASN A 491 30.56 11.65 -5.27
N LEU A 492 31.19 11.58 -6.44
CA LEU A 492 31.19 10.40 -7.30
C LEU A 492 31.72 9.14 -6.57
N GLY A 493 32.72 9.30 -5.69
CA GLY A 493 33.26 8.20 -4.92
C GLY A 493 32.22 7.53 -4.02
N LYS A 494 31.36 8.32 -3.35
CA LYS A 494 30.25 7.79 -2.54
C LYS A 494 29.22 7.11 -3.42
N ILE A 495 28.85 7.72 -4.56
CA ILE A 495 27.88 7.16 -5.49
C ILE A 495 28.38 5.84 -6.06
N ASN A 496 29.61 5.78 -6.58
CA ASN A 496 30.15 4.56 -7.14
C ASN A 496 30.31 3.44 -6.09
N LYS A 497 30.59 3.79 -4.84
CA LYS A 497 30.71 2.82 -3.77
C LYS A 497 29.39 2.19 -3.33
N MET A 498 28.29 2.94 -3.42
CA MET A 498 26.99 2.50 -2.90
C MET A 498 25.97 2.18 -4.00
N VAL A 499 25.84 3.05 -5.00
CA VAL A 499 24.81 2.93 -6.03
C VAL A 499 25.19 1.92 -7.10
N GLU A 500 26.45 1.93 -7.56
CA GLU A 500 26.89 0.99 -8.60
C GLU A 500 26.75 -0.49 -8.19
N PRO A 501 27.20 -0.91 -6.99
CA PRO A 501 26.98 -2.29 -6.53
C PRO A 501 25.49 -2.63 -6.37
N MET A 502 24.69 -1.69 -5.88
CA MET A 502 23.23 -1.86 -5.70
C MET A 502 22.54 -2.10 -7.04
N ILE A 503 22.84 -1.29 -8.06
CA ILE A 503 22.32 -1.49 -9.41
C ILE A 503 22.88 -2.79 -10.01
N GLY A 504 24.14 -3.09 -9.79
CA GLY A 504 24.77 -4.33 -10.23
C GLY A 504 24.10 -5.57 -9.66
N TYR A 505 23.74 -5.54 -8.38
CA TYR A 505 23.05 -6.62 -7.70
C TYR A 505 21.73 -6.99 -8.37
N PHE A 506 20.89 -5.99 -8.69
CA PHE A 506 19.59 -6.24 -9.30
C PHE A 506 19.64 -6.42 -10.84
N SER A 507 20.69 -5.94 -11.52
CA SER A 507 20.84 -6.13 -12.96
C SER A 507 21.01 -7.61 -13.35
N GLY A 508 21.44 -8.44 -12.44
CA GLY A 508 21.62 -9.87 -12.67
C GLY A 508 20.34 -10.69 -12.61
N LEU A 509 19.25 -10.05 -12.25
CA LEU A 509 17.96 -10.73 -12.22
C LEU A 509 17.26 -10.76 -13.59
N GLU A 510 17.94 -10.35 -14.69
CA GLU A 510 17.39 -10.26 -16.05
C GLU A 510 16.67 -11.55 -16.47
N GLU A 511 17.30 -12.71 -16.35
CA GLU A 511 16.71 -14.00 -16.74
C GLU A 511 15.50 -14.39 -15.87
N LEU A 512 15.59 -14.15 -14.56
CA LEU A 512 14.50 -14.42 -13.62
C LEU A 512 13.26 -13.57 -13.93
N LEU A 513 13.48 -12.41 -14.49
CA LEU A 513 12.50 -11.38 -14.71
C LEU A 513 11.74 -11.60 -16.00
N GLU A 514 12.38 -12.10 -17.04
CA GLU A 514 11.74 -12.44 -18.30
C GLU A 514 10.63 -13.49 -18.11
N GLU A 515 10.85 -14.48 -17.25
CA GLU A 515 9.85 -15.52 -16.97
C GLU A 515 8.67 -15.06 -16.10
N ARG A 516 8.87 -14.04 -15.23
CA ARG A 516 7.88 -13.62 -14.22
C ARG A 516 7.07 -12.39 -14.60
N ILE A 517 7.61 -11.48 -15.39
CA ILE A 517 6.91 -10.27 -15.85
C ILE A 517 5.59 -10.61 -16.56
N TRP A 518 5.49 -11.81 -17.12
CA TRP A 518 4.52 -12.17 -18.15
C TRP A 518 3.38 -13.06 -17.67
N ASP A 519 3.30 -13.38 -16.40
CA ASP A 519 2.15 -14.15 -15.88
C ASP A 519 0.85 -13.33 -15.81
N GLY A 520 0.92 -12.03 -16.15
CA GLY A 520 -0.21 -11.11 -16.23
C GLY A 520 -0.87 -10.80 -14.90
N LYS A 521 -0.27 -11.17 -13.77
CA LYS A 521 -0.87 -11.05 -12.45
C LYS A 521 -0.13 -10.11 -11.51
N ASN A 522 1.09 -9.71 -11.83
CA ASN A 522 1.93 -8.98 -10.86
C ASN A 522 2.30 -7.57 -11.34
N TRP A 523 1.32 -6.64 -11.25
CA TRP A 523 1.53 -5.23 -11.59
C TRP A 523 2.59 -4.55 -10.72
N ASP A 524 2.66 -4.90 -9.44
CA ASP A 524 3.65 -4.35 -8.54
C ASP A 524 5.07 -4.58 -9.06
N LEU A 525 5.28 -5.69 -9.75
CA LEU A 525 6.57 -6.03 -10.33
C LEU A 525 6.92 -5.06 -11.46
N LEU A 526 6.00 -4.78 -12.38
CA LEU A 526 6.22 -3.80 -13.46
C LEU A 526 6.55 -2.41 -12.93
N GLU A 527 5.84 -1.96 -11.89
CA GLU A 527 6.10 -0.68 -11.24
C GLU A 527 7.52 -0.63 -10.65
N ARG A 528 7.97 -1.71 -10.01
CA ARG A 528 9.32 -1.80 -9.42
C ARG A 528 10.43 -1.87 -10.47
N TYR A 529 10.16 -2.53 -11.59
CA TYR A 529 11.08 -2.54 -12.73
C TYR A 529 11.26 -1.15 -13.32
N ALA A 530 10.17 -0.44 -13.51
CA ALA A 530 10.21 0.93 -14.01
C ALA A 530 11.01 1.85 -13.07
N LEU A 531 10.84 1.69 -11.76
CA LEU A 531 11.62 2.41 -10.76
C LEU A 531 13.11 2.05 -10.83
N PHE A 532 13.42 0.76 -10.90
CA PHE A 532 14.81 0.30 -11.00
C PHE A 532 15.50 0.80 -12.26
N LEU A 533 14.86 0.69 -13.42
CA LEU A 533 15.39 1.21 -14.68
C LEU A 533 15.56 2.73 -14.63
N SER A 534 14.63 3.46 -14.02
CA SER A 534 14.76 4.91 -13.82
C SER A 534 16.00 5.25 -12.98
N ALA A 535 16.28 4.48 -11.93
CA ALA A 535 17.46 4.67 -11.09
C ALA A 535 18.75 4.31 -11.83
N ALA A 536 18.76 3.19 -12.56
CA ALA A 536 19.91 2.71 -13.31
C ALA A 536 20.31 3.68 -14.44
N GLU A 537 19.34 4.21 -15.18
CA GLU A 537 19.57 5.20 -16.24
C GLU A 537 20.04 6.54 -15.67
N THR A 538 19.45 6.98 -14.55
CA THR A 538 19.92 8.18 -13.83
C THR A 538 21.38 8.03 -13.41
N TYR A 539 21.79 6.85 -12.96
CA TYR A 539 23.19 6.56 -12.63
C TYR A 539 24.10 6.59 -13.88
N LEU A 540 23.64 6.02 -15.01
CA LEU A 540 24.40 6.09 -16.28
C LEU A 540 24.61 7.52 -16.75
N ASP A 541 23.58 8.34 -16.73
CA ASP A 541 23.64 9.75 -17.11
C ASP A 541 24.60 10.53 -16.19
N PHE A 542 24.55 10.25 -14.88
CA PHE A 542 25.45 10.83 -13.91
C PHE A 542 26.91 10.47 -14.20
N LYS A 543 27.20 9.22 -14.54
CA LYS A 543 28.55 8.72 -14.87
C LYS A 543 29.09 9.31 -16.17
N MET A 544 28.23 9.48 -17.19
CA MET A 544 28.60 10.08 -18.47
C MET A 544 28.91 11.58 -18.36
N ASN A 545 28.11 12.33 -17.58
CA ASN A 545 28.29 13.77 -17.38
C ASN A 545 29.57 14.13 -16.58
N GLN A 546 30.18 13.15 -15.92
CA GLN A 546 31.41 13.34 -15.16
C GLN A 546 32.68 12.94 -15.95
N GLN A 547 32.52 12.26 -17.09
CA GLN A 547 33.63 11.90 -17.99
C GLN A 547 33.89 12.97 -19.06
N ASN A 548 32.97 13.92 -19.22
CA ASN A 548 33.07 15.12 -20.04
C ASN A 548 33.43 16.35 -19.17
#